data_9f9a634b958c45d665d33f19fe83d7a2
#
_entry.id   9f9a634b958c45d665d33f19fe83d7a2
#
_cell.length_a   1.000
_cell.length_b   1.000
_cell.length_c   1.000
_cell.angle_alpha   90.00
_cell.angle_beta   90.00
_cell.angle_gamma   90.00
#
_symmetry.space_group_name_H-M   'P 1'
#
loop_
_entity.id
_entity.type
_entity.pdbx_description
1 polymer ?
#
loop_
_entity_poly.entity_id
_entity_poly.type
_entity_poly.pdbx_seq_one_letter_code
_entity_poly.pdbx_strand_id
1 'polypeptide(L)'
;MCIRDSANLDDLVLNYCTTYDSYTVNRLYSQKKILDEEFNTNKVNRIFVSFKEKPVNSNVFNLINRESELKIVNQNINDINLDFLSQSKRDFVKTLLPLISYQNQNILLERSKLEELRASLIDHNTLSKTDLKFLNKISKKYRIKTADKHKYDLVNELLNRVDIIPNSIVLAQAANESGWGTSRFATEFNALFGEYTYDYSDGVVPLLREEGETHLVKTFTSVDKSVQSYFNNLNSHYAYEDFREVREMMREKNNFSNIKLLVEKLDSYAADINYVTTINAIIEANNLNNFDSFSYSTNNS
;
A
#
# COMPACT_ATOMS: atom_id res chain seq x y z
N MET A 1 -14.50 -9.66 -11.39
CA MET A 1 -15.83 -10.29 -11.13
C MET A 1 -15.88 -10.51 -9.62
N CYS A 2 -16.76 -9.77 -8.93
CA CYS A 2 -16.84 -9.87 -7.47
C CYS A 2 -17.19 -11.29 -7.07
N ILE A 3 -16.40 -11.88 -6.18
CA ILE A 3 -16.81 -13.06 -5.43
C ILE A 3 -17.94 -12.57 -4.51
N ARG A 4 -19.19 -12.76 -4.94
CA ARG A 4 -20.33 -12.63 -4.03
C ARG A 4 -20.23 -13.76 -3.00
N ASP A 5 -20.58 -13.47 -1.75
CA ASP A 5 -20.81 -14.45 -0.68
C ASP A 5 -21.96 -15.41 -1.08
N SER A 6 -21.74 -16.22 -2.08
CA SER A 6 -22.69 -17.23 -2.51
C SER A 6 -22.04 -18.61 -2.45
N ALA A 7 -22.80 -19.53 -1.96
CA ALA A 7 -22.46 -20.89 -1.58
C ALA A 7 -21.89 -21.80 -2.70
N ASN A 8 -21.42 -21.27 -3.82
CA ASN A 8 -20.98 -22.09 -4.93
C ASN A 8 -19.63 -21.64 -5.53
N LEU A 9 -18.59 -21.74 -4.68
CA LEU A 9 -17.22 -21.50 -5.10
C LEU A 9 -16.76 -22.48 -6.19
N ASP A 10 -17.35 -23.70 -6.20
CA ASP A 10 -17.04 -24.74 -7.17
C ASP A 10 -17.48 -24.36 -8.60
N ASP A 11 -18.65 -23.75 -8.74
CA ASP A 11 -19.15 -23.27 -10.05
C ASP A 11 -18.32 -22.07 -10.56
N LEU A 12 -17.84 -21.23 -9.66
CA LEU A 12 -16.93 -20.15 -10.00
C LEU A 12 -15.57 -20.67 -10.49
N VAL A 13 -15.00 -21.64 -9.78
CA VAL A 13 -13.74 -22.27 -10.16
C VAL A 13 -13.85 -22.99 -11.49
N LEU A 14 -14.94 -23.72 -11.74
CA LEU A 14 -15.18 -24.41 -13.01
C LEU A 14 -15.33 -23.45 -14.20
N ASN A 15 -16.00 -22.32 -14.02
CA ASN A 15 -16.14 -21.29 -15.05
C ASN A 15 -14.81 -20.56 -15.33
N TYR A 16 -13.96 -20.40 -14.30
CA TYR A 16 -12.65 -19.79 -14.45
C TYR A 16 -11.62 -20.73 -15.12
N CYS A 17 -11.68 -22.03 -14.85
CA CYS A 17 -10.77 -23.03 -15.45
C CYS A 17 -10.85 -23.09 -16.99
N THR A 18 -11.91 -22.56 -17.60
CA THR A 18 -12.05 -22.52 -19.06
C THR A 18 -11.48 -21.27 -19.71
N THR A 19 -11.14 -20.24 -18.93
CA THR A 19 -10.80 -18.89 -19.43
C THR A 19 -9.48 -18.32 -18.91
N TYR A 20 -8.85 -18.93 -17.89
CA TYR A 20 -7.65 -18.37 -17.22
C TYR A 20 -6.50 -19.37 -17.17
N ASP A 21 -5.28 -18.83 -17.02
CA ASP A 21 -4.06 -19.60 -16.85
C ASP A 21 -4.04 -20.41 -15.54
N SER A 22 -3.12 -21.37 -15.46
CA SER A 22 -2.95 -22.25 -14.32
C SER A 22 -2.70 -21.52 -13.00
N TYR A 23 -2.10 -20.33 -13.04
CA TYR A 23 -1.81 -19.50 -11.87
C TYR A 23 -3.07 -18.95 -11.20
N THR A 24 -4.01 -18.42 -11.98
CA THR A 24 -5.29 -17.88 -11.51
C THR A 24 -6.17 -18.97 -10.92
N VAL A 25 -6.21 -20.14 -11.58
CA VAL A 25 -6.94 -21.32 -11.09
C VAL A 25 -6.37 -21.83 -9.76
N ASN A 26 -5.06 -21.97 -9.66
CA ASN A 26 -4.38 -22.42 -8.45
C ASN A 26 -4.57 -21.44 -7.28
N ARG A 27 -4.63 -20.15 -7.55
CA ARG A 27 -4.94 -19.11 -6.58
C ARG A 27 -6.34 -19.27 -6.02
N LEU A 28 -7.34 -19.55 -6.86
CA LEU A 28 -8.73 -19.82 -6.44
C LEU A 28 -8.85 -21.07 -5.59
N TYR A 29 -8.14 -22.15 -5.94
CA TYR A 29 -8.10 -23.39 -5.13
C TYR A 29 -7.43 -23.18 -3.77
N SER A 30 -6.36 -22.38 -3.72
CA SER A 30 -5.70 -22.05 -2.45
C SER A 30 -6.63 -21.25 -1.53
N GLN A 31 -7.39 -20.31 -2.08
CA GLN A 31 -8.39 -19.54 -1.34
C GLN A 31 -9.53 -20.44 -0.82
N LYS A 32 -10.00 -21.40 -1.64
CA LYS A 32 -11.02 -22.36 -1.22
C LYS A 32 -10.55 -23.20 -0.03
N LYS A 33 -9.33 -23.76 -0.11
CA LYS A 33 -8.77 -24.60 0.96
C LYS A 33 -8.62 -23.85 2.30
N ILE A 34 -8.38 -22.54 2.26
CA ILE A 34 -8.26 -21.69 3.44
C ILE A 34 -9.64 -21.34 4.03
N LEU A 35 -10.66 -21.19 3.17
CA LEU A 35 -12.04 -20.93 3.62
C LEU A 35 -12.67 -22.14 4.31
N ASP A 36 -12.22 -23.36 3.98
CA ASP A 36 -12.67 -24.62 4.59
C ASP A 36 -11.94 -24.92 5.93
N GLU A 37 -10.81 -24.27 6.21
CA GLU A 37 -10.13 -24.35 7.50
C GLU A 37 -10.72 -23.29 8.45
N GLU A 38 -11.34 -23.69 9.57
CA GLU A 38 -11.85 -22.79 10.61
C GLU A 38 -10.83 -21.72 10.98
N PHE A 39 -11.22 -20.46 10.84
CA PHE A 39 -10.39 -19.29 11.06
C PHE A 39 -10.01 -19.21 12.55
N ASN A 40 -8.82 -19.65 12.90
CA ASN A 40 -8.34 -19.60 14.26
C ASN A 40 -7.89 -18.15 14.58
N THR A 41 -8.76 -17.40 15.28
CA THR A 41 -8.54 -16.02 15.72
C THR A 41 -7.21 -15.80 16.45
N ASN A 42 -6.64 -16.85 17.05
CA ASN A 42 -5.33 -16.80 17.69
C ASN A 42 -4.16 -16.65 16.70
N LYS A 43 -4.31 -17.04 15.41
CA LYS A 43 -3.27 -16.82 14.39
C LYS A 43 -3.24 -15.35 13.92
N VAL A 44 -4.40 -14.70 13.82
CA VAL A 44 -4.47 -13.28 13.48
C VAL A 44 -3.80 -12.44 14.57
N ASN A 45 -4.06 -12.75 15.84
CA ASN A 45 -3.44 -12.04 16.97
C ASN A 45 -1.90 -12.19 17.00
N ARG A 46 -1.31 -13.27 16.45
CA ARG A 46 0.16 -13.42 16.39
C ARG A 46 0.83 -12.47 15.40
N ILE A 47 0.14 -12.05 14.37
CA ILE A 47 0.65 -11.05 13.42
C ILE A 47 0.79 -9.67 14.09
N PHE A 48 0.05 -9.42 15.17
CA PHE A 48 -0.07 -8.13 15.86
C PHE A 48 0.85 -7.91 17.05
N VAL A 49 1.43 -8.96 17.64
CA VAL A 49 2.21 -8.86 18.88
C VAL A 49 3.54 -8.12 18.72
N SER A 50 3.98 -7.83 17.49
CA SER A 50 5.23 -7.09 17.25
C SER A 50 5.10 -5.57 17.28
N PHE A 51 3.91 -5.01 17.46
CA PHE A 51 3.70 -3.57 17.63
C PHE A 51 4.03 -3.11 19.05
N LYS A 52 5.29 -3.15 19.42
CA LYS A 52 5.80 -2.31 20.51
C LYS A 52 6.16 -0.96 19.91
N GLU A 53 5.42 0.03 20.39
CA GLU A 53 5.49 1.45 20.10
C GLU A 53 6.95 1.92 19.97
N LYS A 54 7.32 2.50 18.83
CA LYS A 54 8.44 3.42 18.76
C LYS A 54 7.87 4.82 18.96
N PRO A 55 8.36 5.60 19.93
CA PRO A 55 7.88 6.95 20.15
C PRO A 55 8.12 7.79 18.88
N VAL A 56 7.07 8.41 18.39
CA VAL A 56 7.19 9.43 17.35
C VAL A 56 7.85 10.65 18.01
N ASN A 57 8.93 11.13 17.41
CA ASN A 57 9.68 12.27 17.92
C ASN A 57 8.77 13.51 17.97
N SER A 58 8.58 14.11 19.16
CA SER A 58 7.70 15.25 19.42
C SER A 58 7.98 16.49 18.52
N ASN A 59 9.18 16.60 17.96
CA ASN A 59 9.54 17.67 17.03
C ASN A 59 8.83 17.59 15.66
N VAL A 60 8.30 16.43 15.32
CA VAL A 60 7.54 16.20 14.07
C VAL A 60 6.15 16.82 14.16
N PHE A 61 5.53 16.82 15.34
CA PHE A 61 4.22 17.42 15.58
C PHE A 61 4.23 18.96 15.43
N ASN A 62 5.33 19.62 15.75
CA ASN A 62 5.44 21.08 15.65
C ASN A 62 5.60 21.59 14.20
N LEU A 63 6.03 20.73 13.27
CA LEU A 63 6.11 21.06 11.84
C LEU A 63 4.74 20.97 11.15
N ILE A 64 3.92 20.01 11.56
CA ILE A 64 2.56 19.82 11.01
C ILE A 64 1.61 20.96 11.41
N ASN A 65 1.81 21.56 12.60
CA ASN A 65 0.97 22.63 13.11
C ASN A 65 1.26 24.01 12.48
N ARG A 66 2.25 24.17 11.63
CA ARG A 66 2.61 25.46 11.02
C ARG A 66 1.97 25.72 9.65
N GLU A 67 1.46 24.70 8.97
CA GLU A 67 0.76 24.87 7.71
C GLU A 67 -0.72 24.54 7.88
N SER A 68 -1.52 25.59 7.89
CA SER A 68 -2.96 25.61 7.82
C SER A 68 -3.42 24.85 6.56
N GLU A 69 -4.05 23.71 6.76
CA GLU A 69 -5.09 23.09 5.94
C GLU A 69 -5.13 21.56 5.99
N LEU A 70 -4.11 20.87 6.47
CA LEU A 70 -4.24 19.47 6.84
C LEU A 70 -4.90 19.38 8.21
N LYS A 71 -6.23 19.45 8.26
CA LYS A 71 -6.98 18.97 9.44
C LYS A 71 -6.74 17.48 9.54
N ILE A 72 -5.66 17.10 10.23
CA ILE A 72 -5.46 15.73 10.67
C ILE A 72 -6.57 15.47 11.69
N VAL A 73 -7.65 14.89 11.24
CA VAL A 73 -8.70 14.38 12.12
C VAL A 73 -8.11 13.14 12.76
N ASN A 74 -7.66 13.29 14.02
CA ASN A 74 -7.20 12.18 14.84
C ASN A 74 -8.36 11.23 15.07
N GLN A 75 -8.47 10.19 14.25
CA GLN A 75 -9.51 9.18 14.39
C GLN A 75 -8.92 7.92 15.02
N ASN A 76 -9.59 7.43 16.07
CA ASN A 76 -9.34 6.10 16.58
C ASN A 76 -10.01 5.09 15.64
N ILE A 77 -9.31 4.03 15.24
CA ILE A 77 -9.87 2.97 14.40
C ILE A 77 -11.12 2.32 15.01
N ASN A 78 -11.25 2.35 16.33
CA ASN A 78 -12.41 1.83 17.03
C ASN A 78 -13.66 2.72 16.92
N ASP A 79 -13.50 4.00 16.54
CA ASP A 79 -14.60 4.95 16.37
C ASP A 79 -15.19 4.89 14.94
N ILE A 80 -14.58 4.08 14.05
CA ILE A 80 -15.05 3.93 12.68
C ILE A 80 -16.16 2.89 12.64
N ASN A 81 -17.29 3.26 12.05
CA ASN A 81 -18.35 2.30 11.77
C ASN A 81 -17.90 1.35 10.65
N LEU A 82 -17.76 0.08 10.98
CA LEU A 82 -17.40 -1.01 10.08
C LEU A 82 -18.50 -2.07 9.94
N ASP A 83 -19.72 -1.80 10.44
CA ASP A 83 -20.83 -2.77 10.52
C ASP A 83 -21.33 -3.24 9.16
N PHE A 84 -21.03 -2.50 8.10
CA PHE A 84 -21.33 -2.87 6.73
C PHE A 84 -20.38 -3.94 6.16
N LEU A 85 -19.29 -4.28 6.86
CA LEU A 85 -18.35 -5.33 6.49
C LEU A 85 -18.63 -6.61 7.28
N SER A 86 -18.35 -7.77 6.70
CA SER A 86 -18.32 -9.04 7.43
C SER A 86 -17.21 -9.02 8.50
N GLN A 87 -17.29 -9.89 9.51
CA GLN A 87 -16.34 -9.90 10.63
C GLN A 87 -14.88 -10.01 10.15
N SER A 88 -14.57 -10.94 9.24
CA SER A 88 -13.22 -11.13 8.73
C SER A 88 -12.68 -9.89 7.99
N LYS A 89 -13.53 -9.22 7.21
CA LYS A 89 -13.17 -7.97 6.52
C LYS A 89 -12.96 -6.82 7.50
N ARG A 90 -13.79 -6.76 8.57
CA ARG A 90 -13.61 -5.78 9.66
C ARG A 90 -12.25 -5.94 10.34
N ASP A 91 -11.89 -7.17 10.67
CA ASP A 91 -10.62 -7.47 11.34
C ASP A 91 -9.44 -7.13 10.43
N PHE A 92 -9.55 -7.43 9.14
CA PHE A 92 -8.56 -7.04 8.14
C PHE A 92 -8.39 -5.52 8.05
N VAL A 93 -9.49 -4.75 7.93
CA VAL A 93 -9.44 -3.29 7.85
C VAL A 93 -8.91 -2.69 9.15
N LYS A 94 -9.38 -3.14 10.32
CA LYS A 94 -8.88 -2.68 11.63
C LYS A 94 -7.39 -2.87 11.78
N THR A 95 -6.87 -3.92 11.20
CA THR A 95 -5.45 -4.24 11.21
C THR A 95 -4.64 -3.36 10.29
N LEU A 96 -5.08 -3.28 9.04
CA LEU A 96 -4.22 -2.76 7.98
C LEU A 96 -4.34 -1.23 7.84
N LEU A 97 -5.54 -0.68 8.06
CA LEU A 97 -5.80 0.76 7.88
C LEU A 97 -4.90 1.66 8.75
N PRO A 98 -4.63 1.38 10.06
CA PRO A 98 -3.70 2.16 10.84
C PRO A 98 -2.27 2.16 10.27
N LEU A 99 -1.81 1.02 9.72
CA LEU A 99 -0.48 0.89 9.14
C LEU A 99 -0.35 1.67 7.84
N ILE A 100 -1.36 1.59 6.99
CA ILE A 100 -1.44 2.35 5.75
C ILE A 100 -1.41 3.85 6.05
N SER A 101 -2.25 4.29 6.98
CA SER A 101 -2.35 5.70 7.36
C SER A 101 -1.06 6.21 8.00
N TYR A 102 -0.42 5.42 8.86
CA TYR A 102 0.90 5.75 9.42
C TYR A 102 1.97 5.91 8.32
N GLN A 103 1.96 5.01 7.33
CA GLN A 103 2.89 5.10 6.21
C GLN A 103 2.62 6.35 5.35
N ASN A 104 1.36 6.68 5.09
CA ASN A 104 0.97 7.91 4.40
C ASN A 104 1.44 9.16 5.17
N GLN A 105 1.28 9.19 6.49
CA GLN A 105 1.78 10.30 7.32
C GLN A 105 3.30 10.48 7.20
N ASN A 106 4.07 9.39 7.29
CA ASN A 106 5.53 9.45 7.12
C ASN A 106 5.92 10.01 5.74
N ILE A 107 5.19 9.63 4.70
CA ILE A 107 5.42 10.14 3.35
C ILE A 107 5.08 11.63 3.25
N LEU A 108 3.99 12.08 3.88
CA LEU A 108 3.64 13.52 3.92
C LEU A 108 4.70 14.35 4.64
N LEU A 109 5.32 13.83 5.71
CA LEU A 109 6.43 14.50 6.37
C LEU A 109 7.67 14.60 5.47
N GLU A 110 8.00 13.52 4.75
CA GLU A 110 9.08 13.55 3.76
C GLU A 110 8.77 14.56 2.64
N ARG A 111 7.52 14.61 2.19
CA ARG A 111 7.04 15.54 1.16
C ARG A 111 7.12 16.99 1.63
N SER A 112 6.59 17.30 2.82
CA SER A 112 6.66 18.66 3.40
C SER A 112 8.11 19.16 3.46
N LYS A 113 9.05 18.29 3.88
CA LYS A 113 10.47 18.64 3.87
C LYS A 113 11.01 18.91 2.46
N LEU A 114 10.57 18.17 1.45
CA LEU A 114 10.96 18.43 0.06
C LEU A 114 10.39 19.77 -0.46
N GLU A 115 9.18 20.12 -0.06
CA GLU A 115 8.54 21.41 -0.40
C GLU A 115 9.29 22.59 0.23
N GLU A 116 9.75 22.46 1.49
CA GLU A 116 10.67 23.43 2.11
C GLU A 116 11.99 23.56 1.34
N LEU A 117 12.58 22.45 0.90
CA LEU A 117 13.81 22.48 0.12
C LEU A 117 13.61 23.15 -1.23
N ARG A 118 12.47 22.89 -1.89
CA ARG A 118 12.11 23.55 -3.15
C ARG A 118 11.98 25.06 -2.98
N ALA A 119 11.30 25.51 -1.94
CA ALA A 119 11.19 26.94 -1.61
C ALA A 119 12.57 27.57 -1.37
N SER A 120 13.42 26.93 -0.57
CA SER A 120 14.78 27.42 -0.30
C SER A 120 15.64 27.50 -1.55
N LEU A 121 15.46 26.58 -2.51
CA LEU A 121 16.18 26.62 -3.79
C LEU A 121 15.67 27.74 -4.71
N ILE A 122 14.37 28.08 -4.66
CA ILE A 122 13.80 29.21 -5.40
C ILE A 122 14.32 30.52 -4.81
N ASP A 123 14.30 30.70 -3.49
CA ASP A 123 14.62 31.95 -2.83
C ASP A 123 16.14 32.22 -2.75
N HIS A 124 16.93 31.19 -2.51
CA HIS A 124 18.34 31.33 -2.16
C HIS A 124 19.30 30.52 -3.03
N ASN A 125 18.77 29.64 -3.88
CA ASN A 125 19.55 28.70 -4.72
C ASN A 125 20.58 27.86 -3.96
N THR A 126 20.40 27.69 -2.64
CA THR A 126 21.34 26.97 -1.77
C THR A 126 20.62 26.05 -0.79
N LEU A 127 21.27 24.96 -0.40
CA LEU A 127 20.81 24.05 0.63
C LEU A 127 21.86 23.90 1.71
N SER A 128 21.44 23.75 2.96
CA SER A 128 22.33 23.45 4.08
C SER A 128 22.98 22.05 3.95
N LYS A 129 24.01 21.77 4.72
CA LYS A 129 24.64 20.44 4.76
C LYS A 129 23.66 19.36 5.25
N THR A 130 22.74 19.70 6.15
CA THR A 130 21.70 18.81 6.65
C THR A 130 20.69 18.49 5.57
N ASP A 131 20.26 19.49 4.81
CA ASP A 131 19.32 19.33 3.70
C ASP A 131 19.91 18.48 2.57
N LEU A 132 21.18 18.66 2.26
CA LEU A 132 21.89 17.82 1.28
C LEU A 132 21.95 16.34 1.73
N LYS A 133 22.19 16.08 3.02
CA LYS A 133 22.13 14.71 3.56
C LYS A 133 20.74 14.11 3.46
N PHE A 134 19.70 14.89 3.79
CA PHE A 134 18.31 14.45 3.64
C PHE A 134 18.00 14.16 2.17
N LEU A 135 18.33 15.08 1.26
CA LEU A 135 18.09 14.92 -0.19
C LEU A 135 18.74 13.65 -0.74
N ASN A 136 20.00 13.38 -0.37
CA ASN A 136 20.70 12.16 -0.78
C ASN A 136 20.04 10.88 -0.22
N LYS A 137 19.62 10.91 1.05
CA LYS A 137 18.93 9.78 1.70
C LYS A 137 17.59 9.47 0.99
N ILE A 138 16.81 10.51 0.73
CA ILE A 138 15.48 10.38 0.10
C ILE A 138 15.61 9.93 -1.36
N SER A 139 16.56 10.48 -2.12
CA SER A 139 16.84 10.06 -3.49
C SER A 139 17.17 8.57 -3.58
N LYS A 140 17.99 8.07 -2.64
CA LYS A 140 18.30 6.65 -2.56
C LYS A 140 17.06 5.80 -2.23
N LYS A 141 16.23 6.25 -1.26
CA LYS A 141 15.00 5.56 -0.86
C LYS A 141 14.04 5.41 -2.04
N TYR A 142 13.86 6.47 -2.82
CA TYR A 142 12.94 6.49 -3.97
C TYR A 142 13.61 6.19 -5.31
N ARG A 143 14.81 5.58 -5.30
CA ARG A 143 15.54 5.06 -6.47
C ARG A 143 15.80 6.11 -7.56
N ILE A 144 16.09 7.36 -7.17
CA ILE A 144 16.47 8.42 -8.10
C ILE A 144 17.99 8.51 -8.18
N LYS A 145 18.53 8.52 -9.40
CA LYS A 145 19.95 8.81 -9.66
C LYS A 145 20.21 10.31 -9.48
N THR A 146 21.16 10.66 -8.63
CA THR A 146 21.47 12.06 -8.32
C THR A 146 22.61 12.64 -9.17
N ALA A 147 23.37 11.79 -9.90
CA ALA A 147 24.45 12.22 -10.75
C ALA A 147 23.91 13.15 -11.87
N ASP A 148 24.60 14.25 -12.07
CA ASP A 148 24.36 15.25 -13.13
C ASP A 148 23.00 15.96 -13.09
N LYS A 149 22.19 15.80 -12.03
CA LYS A 149 20.92 16.53 -11.87
C LYS A 149 21.08 17.82 -11.10
N HIS A 150 20.46 18.88 -11.63
CA HIS A 150 20.30 20.12 -10.87
C HIS A 150 19.46 19.85 -9.62
N LYS A 151 19.77 20.48 -8.48
CA LYS A 151 19.08 20.20 -7.20
C LYS A 151 17.58 20.50 -7.27
N TYR A 152 17.19 21.54 -7.98
CA TYR A 152 15.79 21.91 -8.18
C TYR A 152 15.02 20.80 -8.93
N ASP A 153 15.59 20.29 -10.03
CA ASP A 153 14.99 19.23 -10.83
C ASP A 153 14.90 17.91 -10.04
N LEU A 154 15.93 17.62 -9.24
CA LEU A 154 15.94 16.46 -8.35
C LEU A 154 14.83 16.55 -7.31
N VAL A 155 14.59 17.72 -6.71
CA VAL A 155 13.53 17.92 -5.74
C VAL A 155 12.15 17.77 -6.39
N ASN A 156 11.95 18.31 -7.60
CA ASN A 156 10.69 18.15 -8.32
C ASN A 156 10.41 16.68 -8.69
N GLU A 157 11.42 15.93 -9.17
CA GLU A 157 11.26 14.51 -9.44
C GLU A 157 10.93 13.72 -8.14
N LEU A 158 11.53 14.11 -7.02
CA LEU A 158 11.20 13.53 -5.72
C LEU A 158 9.77 13.85 -5.30
N LEU A 159 9.28 15.06 -5.52
CA LEU A 159 7.90 15.45 -5.21
C LEU A 159 6.87 14.67 -6.03
N ASN A 160 7.18 14.27 -7.26
CA ASN A 160 6.35 13.35 -8.03
C ASN A 160 6.28 11.96 -7.37
N ARG A 161 7.40 11.45 -6.83
CA ARG A 161 7.48 10.11 -6.21
C ARG A 161 6.99 10.09 -4.76
N VAL A 162 7.30 11.13 -3.99
CA VAL A 162 7.02 11.19 -2.55
C VAL A 162 5.61 11.74 -2.33
N ASP A 163 4.61 10.89 -2.46
CA ASP A 163 3.22 11.24 -2.20
C ASP A 163 2.42 10.03 -1.69
N ILE A 164 1.26 10.32 -1.10
CA ILE A 164 0.36 9.31 -0.52
C ILE A 164 -0.20 8.38 -1.58
N ILE A 165 -0.65 7.21 -1.11
CA ILE A 165 -1.52 6.33 -1.87
C ILE A 165 -2.85 6.26 -1.11
N PRO A 166 -4.01 6.51 -1.75
CA PRO A 166 -5.31 6.45 -1.09
C PRO A 166 -5.50 5.14 -0.32
N ASN A 167 -6.01 5.25 0.90
CA ASN A 167 -6.17 4.09 1.79
C ASN A 167 -7.04 3.00 1.14
N SER A 168 -8.08 3.40 0.41
CA SER A 168 -8.97 2.50 -0.33
C SER A 168 -8.25 1.65 -1.37
N ILE A 169 -7.31 2.24 -2.11
CA ILE A 169 -6.51 1.52 -3.12
C ILE A 169 -5.63 0.48 -2.43
N VAL A 170 -4.91 0.88 -1.37
CA VAL A 170 -4.01 -0.02 -0.64
C VAL A 170 -4.78 -1.18 -0.02
N LEU A 171 -5.93 -0.90 0.61
CA LEU A 171 -6.82 -1.93 1.18
C LEU A 171 -7.33 -2.88 0.11
N ALA A 172 -7.78 -2.37 -1.04
CA ALA A 172 -8.32 -3.19 -2.11
C ALA A 172 -7.26 -4.10 -2.75
N GLN A 173 -6.05 -3.58 -2.99
CA GLN A 173 -4.96 -4.39 -3.52
C GLN A 173 -4.52 -5.45 -2.49
N ALA A 174 -4.34 -5.08 -1.23
CA ALA A 174 -4.02 -6.04 -0.18
C ALA A 174 -5.11 -7.11 -0.02
N ALA A 175 -6.40 -6.73 -0.07
CA ALA A 175 -7.52 -7.67 -0.03
C ALA A 175 -7.51 -8.63 -1.22
N ASN A 176 -7.26 -8.13 -2.43
CA ASN A 176 -7.16 -8.93 -3.64
C ASN A 176 -5.99 -9.91 -3.59
N GLU A 177 -4.79 -9.42 -3.26
CA GLU A 177 -3.55 -10.22 -3.28
C GLU A 177 -3.47 -11.25 -2.16
N SER A 178 -4.04 -10.94 -0.99
CA SER A 178 -3.94 -11.79 0.19
C SER A 178 -5.21 -12.59 0.51
N GLY A 179 -6.29 -12.43 -0.30
CA GLY A 179 -7.60 -12.97 0.05
C GLY A 179 -8.10 -12.44 1.39
N TRP A 180 -8.09 -11.11 1.57
CA TRP A 180 -8.41 -10.45 2.84
C TRP A 180 -7.54 -10.92 4.03
N GLY A 181 -6.25 -11.16 3.77
CA GLY A 181 -5.29 -11.59 4.79
C GLY A 181 -5.33 -13.07 5.14
N THR A 182 -6.12 -13.89 4.43
CA THR A 182 -6.30 -15.32 4.74
C THR A 182 -5.35 -16.24 3.98
N SER A 183 -4.67 -15.75 2.95
CA SER A 183 -3.73 -16.57 2.19
C SER A 183 -2.56 -17.04 3.06
N ARG A 184 -1.98 -18.19 2.72
CA ARG A 184 -0.80 -18.73 3.40
C ARG A 184 0.35 -17.71 3.44
N PHE A 185 0.59 -16.99 2.32
CA PHE A 185 1.64 -15.99 2.26
C PHE A 185 1.40 -14.81 3.20
N ALA A 186 0.13 -14.39 3.37
CA ALA A 186 -0.21 -13.36 4.33
C ALA A 186 -0.02 -13.83 5.77
N THR A 187 -0.48 -15.06 6.09
CA THR A 187 -0.51 -15.57 7.47
C THR A 187 0.85 -16.06 7.97
N GLU A 188 1.66 -16.69 7.13
CA GLU A 188 2.96 -17.26 7.51
C GLU A 188 4.12 -16.30 7.25
N PHE A 189 4.02 -15.42 6.24
CA PHE A 189 5.14 -14.62 5.75
C PHE A 189 4.87 -13.10 5.70
N ASN A 190 3.74 -12.63 6.23
CA ASN A 190 3.31 -11.23 6.20
C ASN A 190 3.28 -10.61 4.78
N ALA A 191 3.16 -11.43 3.73
CA ALA A 191 3.20 -11.02 2.33
C ALA A 191 1.78 -10.69 1.85
N LEU A 192 1.37 -9.42 1.98
CA LEU A 192 0.00 -8.99 1.68
C LEU A 192 -0.21 -8.52 0.24
N PHE A 193 0.85 -8.19 -0.50
CA PHE A 193 0.77 -7.48 -1.78
C PHE A 193 1.31 -8.27 -2.97
N GLY A 194 1.61 -9.56 -2.80
CA GLY A 194 2.08 -10.42 -3.89
C GLY A 194 3.42 -9.98 -4.50
N GLU A 195 4.26 -9.26 -3.76
CA GLU A 195 5.56 -8.82 -4.28
C GLU A 195 6.49 -10.01 -4.54
N TYR A 196 7.18 -9.96 -5.69
CA TYR A 196 8.19 -10.95 -6.05
C TYR A 196 9.59 -10.48 -5.67
N THR A 197 10.44 -11.45 -5.42
CA THR A 197 11.89 -11.29 -5.29
C THR A 197 12.63 -12.40 -6.03
N TYR A 198 13.91 -12.19 -6.33
CA TYR A 198 14.83 -13.20 -6.83
C TYR A 198 15.91 -13.53 -5.79
N ASP A 199 15.83 -12.89 -4.63
CA ASP A 199 16.76 -13.11 -3.52
C ASP A 199 16.19 -14.20 -2.59
N TYR A 200 16.91 -15.31 -2.46
CA TYR A 200 16.53 -16.41 -1.60
C TYR A 200 16.62 -16.07 -0.10
N SER A 201 17.26 -14.95 0.25
CA SER A 201 17.33 -14.51 1.66
C SER A 201 16.06 -13.84 2.15
N ASP A 202 15.20 -13.33 1.24
CA ASP A 202 13.96 -12.63 1.58
C ASP A 202 12.72 -13.16 0.85
N GLY A 203 12.81 -14.36 0.24
CA GLY A 203 11.74 -14.94 -0.54
C GLY A 203 11.48 -16.42 -0.27
N VAL A 204 10.25 -16.85 -0.53
CA VAL A 204 9.79 -18.24 -0.42
C VAL A 204 9.28 -18.73 -1.77
N VAL A 205 9.63 -19.96 -2.14
CA VAL A 205 9.18 -20.59 -3.37
C VAL A 205 7.66 -20.78 -3.33
N PRO A 206 6.89 -20.28 -4.32
CA PRO A 206 5.49 -20.61 -4.45
C PRO A 206 5.30 -22.12 -4.63
N LEU A 207 4.31 -22.71 -3.92
CA LEU A 207 4.07 -24.15 -3.97
C LEU A 207 3.73 -24.67 -5.39
N LEU A 208 3.15 -23.78 -6.20
CA LEU A 208 2.66 -24.08 -7.53
C LEU A 208 3.46 -23.30 -8.61
N ARG A 209 4.74 -22.97 -8.32
CA ARG A 209 5.61 -22.32 -9.30
C ARG A 209 5.81 -23.25 -10.50
N GLU A 210 5.59 -22.73 -11.71
CA GLU A 210 5.80 -23.47 -12.95
C GLU A 210 7.26 -23.86 -13.14
N GLU A 211 7.48 -24.98 -13.86
CA GLU A 211 8.83 -25.45 -14.18
C GLU A 211 9.53 -24.42 -15.08
N GLY A 212 10.73 -24.01 -14.67
CA GLY A 212 11.51 -22.97 -15.37
C GLY A 212 11.37 -21.56 -14.79
N GLU A 213 10.38 -21.28 -13.95
CA GLU A 213 10.30 -19.99 -13.26
C GLU A 213 11.24 -19.92 -12.07
N THR A 214 11.82 -18.73 -11.84
CA THR A 214 12.81 -18.51 -10.78
C THR A 214 12.35 -17.52 -9.71
N HIS A 215 11.20 -16.87 -9.90
CA HIS A 215 10.68 -15.90 -8.94
C HIS A 215 10.26 -16.53 -7.60
N LEU A 216 10.40 -15.76 -6.56
CA LEU A 216 9.99 -16.08 -5.19
C LEU A 216 8.93 -15.07 -4.74
N VAL A 217 8.04 -15.46 -3.85
CA VAL A 217 7.19 -14.50 -3.14
C VAL A 217 8.01 -13.90 -2.02
N LYS A 218 8.09 -12.57 -2.01
CA LYS A 218 8.83 -11.83 -1.00
C LYS A 218 8.19 -11.97 0.37
N THR A 219 9.01 -12.21 1.39
CA THR A 219 8.58 -12.40 2.77
C THR A 219 8.97 -11.20 3.63
N PHE A 220 8.25 -11.00 4.73
CA PHE A 220 8.47 -9.84 5.60
C PHE A 220 8.48 -10.27 7.07
N THR A 221 9.27 -9.57 7.88
CA THR A 221 9.33 -9.80 9.32
C THR A 221 8.08 -9.33 10.06
N SER A 222 7.28 -8.45 9.41
CA SER A 222 6.02 -7.92 9.96
C SER A 222 5.16 -7.31 8.86
N VAL A 223 3.87 -7.14 9.14
CA VAL A 223 2.90 -6.55 8.20
C VAL A 223 3.27 -5.10 7.83
N ASP A 224 3.79 -4.31 8.78
CA ASP A 224 4.24 -2.94 8.50
C ASP A 224 5.37 -2.88 7.46
N LYS A 225 6.25 -3.90 7.44
CA LYS A 225 7.31 -4.01 6.43
C LYS A 225 6.77 -4.34 5.05
N SER A 226 5.74 -5.15 4.97
CA SER A 226 5.02 -5.42 3.72
C SER A 226 4.37 -4.14 3.19
N VAL A 227 3.64 -3.41 4.05
CA VAL A 227 3.06 -2.11 3.70
C VAL A 227 4.15 -1.12 3.23
N GLN A 228 5.23 -0.99 3.98
CA GLN A 228 6.35 -0.10 3.61
C GLN A 228 6.96 -0.46 2.26
N SER A 229 7.14 -1.75 1.97
CA SER A 229 7.67 -2.25 0.70
C SER A 229 6.74 -1.91 -0.46
N TYR A 230 5.44 -2.17 -0.31
CA TYR A 230 4.42 -1.84 -1.29
C TYR A 230 4.41 -0.33 -1.63
N PHE A 231 4.38 0.54 -0.62
CA PHE A 231 4.43 1.99 -0.84
C PHE A 231 5.71 2.42 -1.58
N ASN A 232 6.84 1.83 -1.20
CA ASN A 232 8.10 2.13 -1.85
C ASN A 232 8.10 1.66 -3.31
N ASN A 233 7.46 0.53 -3.60
CA ASN A 233 7.33 0.00 -4.95
C ASN A 233 6.52 0.95 -5.84
N LEU A 234 5.28 1.29 -5.48
CA LEU A 234 4.43 2.19 -6.28
C LEU A 234 5.06 3.58 -6.43
N ASN A 235 5.74 4.06 -5.40
CA ASN A 235 6.35 5.38 -5.36
C ASN A 235 7.70 5.46 -6.08
N SER A 236 8.33 4.34 -6.44
CA SER A 236 9.69 4.37 -7.01
C SER A 236 9.88 3.55 -8.28
N HIS A 237 9.10 2.49 -8.49
CA HIS A 237 9.29 1.62 -9.64
C HIS A 237 8.78 2.27 -10.94
N TYR A 238 9.50 2.08 -12.05
CA TYR A 238 9.18 2.70 -13.32
C TYR A 238 7.81 2.30 -13.88
N ALA A 239 7.36 1.08 -13.64
CA ALA A 239 6.05 0.59 -14.10
C ALA A 239 4.86 1.39 -13.57
N TYR A 240 5.04 2.22 -12.52
CA TYR A 240 4.00 3.05 -11.92
C TYR A 240 4.22 4.55 -12.17
N GLU A 241 4.93 4.90 -13.24
CA GLU A 241 5.17 6.30 -13.60
C GLU A 241 3.85 7.01 -13.92
N ASP A 242 3.01 6.43 -14.77
CA ASP A 242 1.69 6.97 -15.12
C ASP A 242 0.79 7.15 -13.89
N PHE A 243 0.85 6.22 -12.93
CA PHE A 243 0.14 6.36 -11.65
C PHE A 243 0.57 7.61 -10.89
N ARG A 244 1.88 7.86 -10.84
CA ARG A 244 2.43 9.03 -10.15
C ARG A 244 2.10 10.34 -10.87
N GLU A 245 2.11 10.37 -12.20
CA GLU A 245 1.72 11.53 -13.00
C GLU A 245 0.25 11.90 -12.78
N VAL A 246 -0.65 10.93 -12.82
CA VAL A 246 -2.07 11.18 -12.52
C VAL A 246 -2.25 11.67 -11.09
N ARG A 247 -1.54 11.09 -10.13
CA ARG A 247 -1.59 11.53 -8.72
C ARG A 247 -1.08 12.97 -8.56
N GLU A 248 0.00 13.34 -9.25
CA GLU A 248 0.52 14.71 -9.25
C GLU A 248 -0.51 15.71 -9.80
N MET A 249 -1.15 15.40 -10.92
CA MET A 249 -2.24 16.24 -11.46
C MET A 249 -3.41 16.38 -10.46
N MET A 250 -3.75 15.32 -9.74
CA MET A 250 -4.80 15.36 -8.71
C MET A 250 -4.38 16.24 -7.53
N ARG A 251 -3.12 16.19 -7.14
CA ARG A 251 -2.55 17.04 -6.08
C ARG A 251 -2.56 18.51 -6.46
N GLU A 252 -2.12 18.85 -7.66
CA GLU A 252 -2.12 20.23 -8.16
C GLU A 252 -3.54 20.84 -8.18
N LYS A 253 -4.55 20.03 -8.49
CA LYS A 253 -5.95 20.44 -8.48
C LYS A 253 -6.58 20.35 -7.09
N ASN A 254 -5.82 19.90 -6.07
CA ASN A 254 -6.33 19.60 -4.73
C ASN A 254 -7.59 18.73 -4.76
N ASN A 255 -7.64 17.73 -5.63
CA ASN A 255 -8.83 16.92 -5.88
C ASN A 255 -8.51 15.42 -6.01
N PHE A 256 -8.67 14.69 -4.92
CA PHE A 256 -8.55 13.23 -4.86
C PHE A 256 -9.91 12.51 -4.87
N SER A 257 -10.99 13.18 -5.30
CA SER A 257 -12.34 12.59 -5.26
C SER A 257 -12.54 11.46 -6.28
N ASN A 258 -11.78 11.44 -7.37
CA ASN A 258 -11.89 10.42 -8.41
C ASN A 258 -10.70 9.46 -8.40
N ILE A 259 -10.63 8.60 -7.38
CA ILE A 259 -9.57 7.58 -7.26
C ILE A 259 -9.56 6.55 -8.40
N LYS A 260 -10.67 6.40 -9.16
CA LYS A 260 -10.72 5.48 -10.31
C LYS A 260 -9.64 5.79 -11.33
N LEU A 261 -9.32 7.08 -11.53
CA LEU A 261 -8.22 7.49 -12.43
C LEU A 261 -6.86 6.95 -11.99
N LEU A 262 -6.63 6.80 -10.68
CA LEU A 262 -5.41 6.19 -10.15
C LEU A 262 -5.44 4.68 -10.31
N VAL A 263 -6.58 4.04 -10.07
CA VAL A 263 -6.73 2.59 -10.21
C VAL A 263 -6.51 2.16 -11.66
N GLU A 264 -6.95 2.96 -12.64
CA GLU A 264 -6.72 2.72 -14.08
C GLU A 264 -5.23 2.64 -14.44
N LYS A 265 -4.35 3.24 -13.64
CA LYS A 265 -2.89 3.23 -13.83
C LYS A 265 -2.17 2.11 -13.06
N LEU A 266 -2.92 1.15 -12.55
CA LEU A 266 -2.40 -0.06 -11.89
C LEU A 266 -2.51 -1.31 -12.77
N ASP A 267 -2.73 -1.15 -14.07
CA ASP A 267 -2.81 -2.23 -15.06
C ASP A 267 -1.53 -3.10 -15.11
N SER A 268 -0.38 -2.48 -14.87
CA SER A 268 0.91 -3.17 -14.80
C SER A 268 1.18 -3.92 -13.47
N TYR A 269 0.23 -3.89 -12.51
CA TYR A 269 0.43 -4.54 -11.21
C TYR A 269 0.28 -6.06 -11.26
N ALA A 270 -0.59 -6.56 -12.12
CA ALA A 270 -0.82 -7.99 -12.31
C ALA A 270 -1.01 -8.30 -13.80
N ALA A 271 -0.73 -9.54 -14.16
CA ALA A 271 -0.93 -10.01 -15.55
C ALA A 271 -2.41 -10.16 -15.95
N ASP A 272 -3.34 -10.10 -14.97
CA ASP A 272 -4.77 -10.22 -15.21
C ASP A 272 -5.33 -8.93 -15.85
N ILE A 273 -5.85 -9.06 -17.06
CA ILE A 273 -6.48 -7.95 -17.81
C ILE A 273 -7.67 -7.32 -17.08
N ASN A 274 -8.32 -8.05 -16.18
CA ASN A 274 -9.44 -7.56 -15.38
C ASN A 274 -8.99 -6.94 -14.04
N TYR A 275 -7.69 -6.84 -13.79
CA TYR A 275 -7.17 -6.38 -12.51
C TYR A 275 -7.76 -5.04 -12.06
N VAL A 276 -7.74 -4.05 -12.94
CA VAL A 276 -8.31 -2.71 -12.69
C VAL A 276 -9.79 -2.78 -12.33
N THR A 277 -10.56 -3.57 -13.09
CA THR A 277 -12.00 -3.77 -12.84
C THR A 277 -12.22 -4.44 -11.48
N THR A 278 -11.41 -5.43 -11.15
CA THR A 278 -11.47 -6.15 -9.87
C THR A 278 -11.18 -5.23 -8.69
N ILE A 279 -10.14 -4.40 -8.77
CA ILE A 279 -9.80 -3.44 -7.70
C ILE A 279 -10.93 -2.42 -7.51
N ASN A 280 -11.47 -1.84 -8.59
CA ASN A 280 -12.61 -0.93 -8.50
C ASN A 280 -13.82 -1.61 -7.87
N ALA A 281 -14.13 -2.84 -8.26
CA ALA A 281 -15.25 -3.60 -7.71
C ALA A 281 -15.07 -3.88 -6.20
N ILE A 282 -13.85 -4.20 -5.75
CA ILE A 282 -13.57 -4.38 -4.32
C ILE A 282 -13.77 -3.08 -3.55
N ILE A 283 -13.30 -1.95 -4.08
CA ILE A 283 -13.49 -0.63 -3.46
C ILE A 283 -14.97 -0.32 -3.31
N GLU A 284 -15.73 -0.45 -4.39
CA GLU A 284 -17.17 -0.10 -4.43
C GLU A 284 -18.01 -1.04 -3.55
N ALA A 285 -17.84 -2.36 -3.70
CA ALA A 285 -18.63 -3.34 -2.97
C ALA A 285 -18.42 -3.31 -1.46
N ASN A 286 -17.28 -2.78 -0.99
CA ASN A 286 -16.94 -2.71 0.42
C ASN A 286 -16.82 -1.25 0.92
N ASN A 287 -17.26 -0.27 0.14
CA ASN A 287 -17.22 1.16 0.48
C ASN A 287 -15.86 1.62 1.03
N LEU A 288 -14.76 1.12 0.47
CA LEU A 288 -13.42 1.36 1.01
C LEU A 288 -12.98 2.82 0.87
N ASN A 289 -13.56 3.58 -0.06
CA ASN A 289 -13.33 5.01 -0.22
C ASN A 289 -13.70 5.84 1.03
N ASN A 290 -14.57 5.33 1.91
CA ASN A 290 -14.86 5.96 3.19
C ASN A 290 -13.62 6.06 4.10
N PHE A 291 -12.60 5.26 3.84
CA PHE A 291 -11.36 5.25 4.63
C PHE A 291 -10.28 6.20 4.10
N ASP A 292 -10.48 6.86 2.96
CA ASP A 292 -9.47 7.75 2.38
C ASP A 292 -9.21 9.01 3.22
N SER A 293 -10.19 9.42 4.03
CA SER A 293 -10.04 10.52 5.00
C SER A 293 -9.45 10.08 6.35
N PHE A 294 -9.25 8.77 6.57
CA PHE A 294 -8.70 8.29 7.84
C PHE A 294 -7.22 8.63 7.97
N SER A 295 -6.89 9.31 9.06
CA SER A 295 -5.51 9.59 9.45
C SER A 295 -5.22 9.03 10.85
N TYR A 296 -4.12 8.30 10.99
CA TYR A 296 -3.70 7.69 12.25
C TYR A 296 -3.17 8.73 13.22
N SER A 297 -3.65 8.72 14.46
CA SER A 297 -3.07 9.49 15.57
C SER A 297 -2.46 8.55 16.60
N THR A 298 -1.23 8.82 16.98
CA THR A 298 -0.67 8.29 18.24
C THR A 298 -1.13 9.19 19.36
N ASN A 299 -2.26 8.90 20.00
CA ASN A 299 -2.55 9.49 21.29
C ASN A 299 -1.56 8.91 22.30
N ASN A 300 -0.54 9.67 22.64
CA ASN A 300 0.18 9.48 23.89
C ASN A 300 -0.70 10.09 25.00
N SER A 301 -1.48 9.26 25.66
CA SER A 301 -2.00 9.54 26.99
C SER A 301 -1.03 9.01 28.03
#